data_51cea847fe8b0a7aef126dbe23f287a4
#
_entry.id   51cea847fe8b0a7aef126dbe23f287a4
#
_cell.length_a   1.000
_cell.length_b   1.000
_cell.length_c   1.000
_cell.angle_alpha   90.00
_cell.angle_beta   90.00
_cell.angle_gamma   90.00
#
_symmetry.space_group_name_H-M   'P 1'
#
loop_
_entity.id
_entity.type
_entity.pdbx_description
1 polymer ?
#
loop_
_entity_poly.entity_id
_entity_poly.type
_entity_poly.pdbx_seq_one_letter_code
_entity_poly.pdbx_strand_id
1 'polypeptide(L)'
;MKLEGKGNISKRKKDHIDLAFNSRTGLPEQDIRFNYEPLLAGHSDEPLEPFKFLGKEVRNPMWVSSMTGGTGDARHINQNLAKACNEFGFGMGLGSCRPLLESDEFFEDFNLRPVIGDDLPFYANLGIAQLEEMVEKKETGKIS
;
A
#
# COMPACT_ATOMS: atom_id res chain seq x y z
N MET A 1 -12.36 -26.85 1.32
CA MET A 1 -12.48 -25.55 2.00
C MET A 1 -13.27 -24.63 1.07
N LYS A 2 -14.48 -24.19 1.44
CA LYS A 2 -15.36 -23.43 0.55
C LYS A 2 -14.73 -22.07 0.26
N LEU A 3 -14.62 -21.72 -1.02
CA LEU A 3 -14.29 -20.39 -1.51
C LEU A 3 -15.18 -19.36 -0.81
N GLU A 4 -14.62 -18.56 0.08
CA GLU A 4 -15.27 -17.32 0.51
C GLU A 4 -15.43 -16.46 -0.75
N GLY A 5 -16.67 -16.26 -1.13
CA GLY A 5 -17.01 -15.69 -2.44
C GLY A 5 -16.37 -14.32 -2.66
N LYS A 6 -16.03 -14.02 -3.93
CA LYS A 6 -15.47 -12.74 -4.42
C LYS A 6 -16.17 -11.51 -3.81
N GLY A 7 -17.47 -11.58 -3.51
CA GLY A 7 -18.25 -10.52 -2.84
C GLY A 7 -17.80 -10.17 -1.41
N ASN A 8 -17.23 -11.10 -0.67
CA ASN A 8 -16.82 -10.86 0.72
C ASN A 8 -15.47 -10.09 0.78
N ILE A 9 -14.57 -10.35 -0.15
CA ILE A 9 -13.26 -9.67 -0.21
C ILE A 9 -13.43 -8.20 -0.63
N SER A 10 -14.24 -7.94 -1.63
CA SER A 10 -14.56 -6.57 -2.09
C SER A 10 -15.26 -5.78 -1.00
N LYS A 11 -16.22 -6.38 -0.28
CA LYS A 11 -16.89 -5.74 0.85
C LYS A 11 -15.92 -5.37 1.96
N ARG A 12 -15.04 -6.28 2.38
CA ARG A 12 -14.02 -6.00 3.41
C ARG A 12 -13.10 -4.84 3.03
N LYS A 13 -12.65 -4.80 1.78
CA LYS A 13 -11.79 -3.70 1.31
C LYS A 13 -12.53 -2.36 1.31
N LYS A 14 -13.81 -2.35 0.92
CA LYS A 14 -14.65 -1.16 1.01
C LYS A 14 -14.83 -0.72 2.46
N ASP A 15 -15.11 -1.64 3.36
CA ASP A 15 -15.23 -1.36 4.80
C ASP A 15 -13.94 -0.74 5.37
N HIS A 16 -12.75 -1.18 4.92
CA HIS A 16 -11.48 -0.58 5.33
C HIS A 16 -11.33 0.87 4.86
N ILE A 17 -11.76 1.17 3.64
CA ILE A 17 -11.74 2.53 3.10
C ILE A 17 -12.70 3.42 3.90
N ASP A 18 -13.93 2.96 4.11
CA ASP A 18 -14.94 3.70 4.86
C ASP A 18 -14.48 3.96 6.32
N LEU A 19 -13.85 2.96 6.95
CA LEU A 19 -13.28 3.11 8.30
C LEU A 19 -12.11 4.10 8.31
N ALA A 20 -11.23 4.10 7.31
CA ALA A 20 -10.11 5.03 7.23
C ALA A 20 -10.60 6.49 7.15
N PHE A 21 -11.65 6.77 6.36
CA PHE A 21 -12.22 8.10 6.24
C PHE A 21 -13.03 8.53 7.47
N ASN A 22 -13.63 7.60 8.19
CA ASN A 22 -14.49 7.88 9.35
C ASN A 22 -13.76 7.71 10.69
N SER A 23 -12.56 7.15 10.69
CA SER A 23 -11.76 6.95 11.90
C SER A 23 -11.34 8.29 12.49
N ARG A 24 -11.61 8.47 13.79
CA ARG A 24 -11.18 9.63 14.57
C ARG A 24 -10.74 9.16 15.95
N THR A 25 -9.55 9.58 16.34
CA THR A 25 -9.00 9.28 17.67
C THR A 25 -8.99 10.55 18.49
N GLY A 26 -9.73 10.57 19.61
CA GLY A 26 -9.70 11.66 20.58
C GLY A 26 -8.54 11.52 21.57
N LEU A 27 -8.19 12.62 22.26
CA LEU A 27 -7.16 12.61 23.31
C LEU A 27 -7.36 11.50 24.36
N PRO A 28 -8.59 11.21 24.85
CA PRO A 28 -8.82 10.13 25.80
C PRO A 28 -8.55 8.73 25.28
N GLU A 29 -8.50 8.56 23.94
CA GLU A 29 -8.31 7.28 23.27
C GLU A 29 -6.86 7.01 22.88
N GLN A 30 -5.96 7.96 23.19
CA GLN A 30 -4.55 7.78 22.90
C GLN A 30 -3.95 6.72 23.82
N ASP A 31 -3.04 5.95 23.29
CA ASP A 31 -2.33 4.94 24.04
C ASP A 31 -1.40 5.58 25.06
N ILE A 32 -1.76 5.49 26.35
CA ILE A 32 -1.01 6.09 27.47
C ILE A 32 0.42 5.54 27.64
N ARG A 33 0.77 4.47 26.92
CA ARG A 33 2.15 3.94 26.90
C ARG A 33 3.12 4.82 26.11
N PHE A 34 2.59 5.73 25.28
CA PHE A 34 3.37 6.65 24.48
C PHE A 34 3.19 8.08 24.95
N ASN A 35 4.30 8.76 25.20
CA ASN A 35 4.29 10.19 25.41
C ASN A 35 4.17 10.88 24.04
N TYR A 36 3.00 11.43 23.77
CA TYR A 36 2.80 12.22 22.57
C TYR A 36 3.10 13.69 22.88
N GLU A 37 4.32 14.09 22.57
CA GLU A 37 4.88 15.42 22.90
C GLU A 37 5.33 16.16 21.63
N PRO A 38 4.41 16.49 20.71
CA PRO A 38 4.79 17.03 19.40
C PRO A 38 5.46 18.41 19.49
N LEU A 39 5.16 19.18 20.53
CA LEU A 39 5.76 20.51 20.73
C LEU A 39 7.16 20.46 21.34
N LEU A 40 7.48 19.37 22.05
CA LEU A 40 8.78 19.17 22.68
C LEU A 40 9.69 18.25 21.88
N ALA A 41 9.15 17.62 20.83
CA ALA A 41 9.96 16.84 19.91
C ALA A 41 10.97 17.75 19.21
N GLY A 42 12.24 17.40 19.28
CA GLY A 42 13.27 18.10 18.52
C GLY A 42 13.00 17.98 17.02
N HIS A 43 12.83 19.09 16.36
CA HIS A 43 12.73 19.17 14.91
C HIS A 43 14.08 19.60 14.35
N SER A 44 14.49 19.01 13.26
CA SER A 44 15.64 19.50 12.51
C SER A 44 15.24 20.78 11.79
N ASP A 45 16.06 21.82 11.91
CA ASP A 45 15.92 23.06 11.15
C ASP A 45 16.42 22.86 9.70
N GLU A 46 17.13 21.77 9.43
CA GLU A 46 17.64 21.41 8.11
C GLU A 46 16.68 20.48 7.37
N PRO A 47 16.57 20.64 6.04
CA PRO A 47 15.85 19.70 5.21
C PRO A 47 16.41 18.27 5.38
N LEU A 48 15.54 17.27 5.29
CA LEU A 48 16.00 15.88 5.25
C LEU A 48 16.82 15.64 3.98
N GLU A 49 18.05 15.18 4.15
CA GLU A 49 18.87 14.75 3.02
C GLU A 49 18.31 13.46 2.41
N PRO A 50 18.26 13.35 1.08
CA PRO A 50 17.89 12.12 0.40
C PRO A 50 18.74 10.94 0.85
N PHE A 51 18.13 9.78 1.02
CA PHE A 51 18.84 8.56 1.44
C PHE A 51 18.46 7.36 0.59
N LYS A 52 19.32 6.36 0.56
CA LYS A 52 19.07 5.12 -0.19
C LYS A 52 18.21 4.16 0.63
N PHE A 53 17.09 3.73 0.03
CA PHE A 53 16.21 2.70 0.56
C PHE A 53 15.81 1.72 -0.55
N LEU A 54 16.03 0.43 -0.33
CA LEU A 54 15.76 -0.64 -1.28
C LEU A 54 16.35 -0.38 -2.69
N GLY A 55 17.58 0.14 -2.72
CA GLY A 55 18.31 0.42 -3.97
C GLY A 55 17.90 1.67 -4.72
N LYS A 56 16.91 2.42 -4.21
CA LYS A 56 16.43 3.68 -4.77
C LYS A 56 16.71 4.84 -3.82
N GLU A 57 16.78 6.06 -4.36
CA GLU A 57 16.88 7.27 -3.56
C GLU A 57 15.49 7.76 -3.19
N VAL A 58 15.27 8.03 -1.91
CA VAL A 58 14.01 8.59 -1.38
C VAL A 58 14.28 9.89 -0.64
N ARG A 59 13.34 10.82 -0.73
CA ARG A 59 13.47 12.15 -0.13
C ARG A 59 12.85 12.24 1.27
N ASN A 60 12.01 11.28 1.62
CA ASN A 60 11.30 11.25 2.89
C ASN A 60 11.27 9.83 3.47
N PRO A 61 11.38 9.67 4.80
CA PRO A 61 11.26 8.38 5.48
C PRO A 61 9.79 7.94 5.62
N MET A 62 8.96 8.23 4.63
CA MET A 62 7.55 7.85 4.59
C MET A 62 7.31 6.80 3.52
N TRP A 63 6.32 5.96 3.79
CA TRP A 63 5.96 4.85 2.94
C TRP A 63 4.44 4.71 2.86
N VAL A 64 3.91 4.62 1.64
CA VAL A 64 2.49 4.29 1.45
C VAL A 64 2.30 2.80 1.67
N SER A 65 1.62 2.45 2.76
CA SER A 65 1.40 1.07 3.17
C SER A 65 0.37 0.36 2.29
N SER A 66 0.55 -0.94 2.13
CA SER A 66 -0.23 -1.86 1.29
C SER A 66 -1.67 -2.02 1.78
N MET A 67 -2.65 -1.32 1.19
CA MET A 67 -4.05 -1.40 1.65
C MET A 67 -5.06 -1.66 0.56
N THR A 68 -5.02 -0.95 -0.58
CA THR A 68 -6.09 -0.91 -1.57
C THR A 68 -5.77 -1.71 -2.84
N GLY A 69 -6.81 -2.17 -3.53
CA GLY A 69 -6.76 -2.86 -4.82
C GLY A 69 -7.95 -3.80 -5.03
N GLY A 70 -8.44 -3.93 -6.25
CA GLY A 70 -9.54 -4.83 -6.63
C GLY A 70 -10.90 -4.38 -6.13
N THR A 71 -11.16 -3.07 -6.09
CA THR A 71 -12.48 -2.47 -5.82
C THR A 71 -12.70 -1.27 -6.74
N GLY A 72 -13.96 -0.87 -6.98
CA GLY A 72 -14.27 0.24 -7.88
C GLY A 72 -13.54 1.56 -7.58
N ASP A 73 -13.29 1.84 -6.30
CA ASP A 73 -12.63 3.07 -5.86
C ASP A 73 -11.09 2.94 -5.77
N ALA A 74 -10.58 1.71 -5.78
CA ALA A 74 -9.17 1.43 -5.54
C ALA A 74 -8.24 2.08 -6.57
N ARG A 75 -8.65 2.08 -7.85
CA ARG A 75 -7.87 2.71 -8.93
C ARG A 75 -7.62 4.19 -8.65
N HIS A 76 -8.65 4.94 -8.31
CA HIS A 76 -8.54 6.37 -8.06
C HIS A 76 -7.68 6.67 -6.84
N ILE A 77 -7.88 5.94 -5.76
CA ILE A 77 -7.10 6.06 -4.52
C ILE A 77 -5.62 5.77 -4.81
N ASN A 78 -5.33 4.65 -5.43
CA ASN A 78 -3.97 4.22 -5.73
C ASN A 78 -3.27 5.21 -6.67
N GLN A 79 -3.95 5.73 -7.70
CA GLN A 79 -3.39 6.74 -8.58
C GLN A 79 -3.05 8.04 -7.85
N ASN A 80 -3.90 8.50 -6.94
CA ASN A 80 -3.62 9.69 -6.14
C ASN A 80 -2.44 9.48 -5.19
N LEU A 81 -2.35 8.31 -4.57
CA LEU A 81 -1.21 7.94 -3.73
C LEU A 81 0.09 7.84 -4.54
N ALA A 82 0.05 7.24 -5.72
CA ALA A 82 1.21 7.14 -6.61
C ALA A 82 1.69 8.52 -7.09
N LYS A 83 0.78 9.46 -7.38
CA LYS A 83 1.12 10.85 -7.71
C LYS A 83 1.81 11.54 -6.52
N ALA A 84 1.26 11.38 -5.32
CA ALA A 84 1.87 11.93 -4.11
C ALA A 84 3.26 11.32 -3.86
N CYS A 85 3.43 10.01 -4.05
CA CYS A 85 4.74 9.36 -3.94
C CYS A 85 5.75 9.97 -4.92
N ASN A 86 5.36 10.18 -6.17
CA ASN A 86 6.23 10.79 -7.19
C ASN A 86 6.60 12.22 -6.80
N GLU A 87 5.62 13.03 -6.41
CA GLU A 87 5.82 14.45 -6.08
C GLU A 87 6.71 14.64 -4.84
N PHE A 88 6.47 13.86 -3.79
CA PHE A 88 7.14 14.02 -2.51
C PHE A 88 8.31 13.06 -2.27
N GLY A 89 8.55 12.12 -3.16
CA GLY A 89 9.67 11.18 -3.08
C GLY A 89 9.48 10.08 -2.04
N PHE A 90 8.29 9.50 -1.93
CA PHE A 90 7.99 8.36 -1.05
C PHE A 90 8.08 7.05 -1.79
N GLY A 91 8.30 5.95 -1.03
CA GLY A 91 8.04 4.62 -1.54
C GLY A 91 6.57 4.20 -1.39
N MET A 92 6.16 3.19 -2.16
CA MET A 92 4.80 2.66 -2.11
C MET A 92 4.77 1.13 -2.19
N GLY A 93 3.97 0.51 -1.33
CA GLY A 93 3.56 -0.88 -1.43
C GLY A 93 2.10 -0.98 -1.87
N LEU A 94 1.84 -1.84 -2.85
CA LEU A 94 0.48 -2.14 -3.30
C LEU A 94 -0.29 -2.96 -2.26
N GLY A 95 -1.60 -2.81 -2.24
CA GLY A 95 -2.48 -3.78 -1.60
C GLY A 95 -2.31 -5.16 -2.25
N SER A 96 -2.88 -6.21 -1.62
CA SER A 96 -2.72 -7.57 -2.14
C SER A 96 -3.04 -7.68 -3.63
N CYS A 97 -2.05 -8.09 -4.41
CA CYS A 97 -2.17 -8.35 -5.85
C CYS A 97 -2.82 -9.70 -6.18
N ARG A 98 -3.37 -10.40 -5.17
CA ARG A 98 -4.06 -11.68 -5.37
C ARG A 98 -5.09 -11.67 -6.52
N PRO A 99 -5.90 -10.61 -6.72
CA PRO A 99 -6.86 -10.59 -7.83
C PRO A 99 -6.22 -10.79 -9.20
N LEU A 100 -4.97 -10.32 -9.38
CA LEU A 100 -4.24 -10.46 -10.65
C LEU A 100 -3.79 -11.91 -10.94
N LEU A 101 -3.78 -12.78 -9.94
CA LEU A 101 -3.51 -14.20 -10.14
C LEU A 101 -4.70 -14.93 -10.80
N GLU A 102 -5.88 -14.35 -10.68
CA GLU A 102 -7.14 -14.93 -11.17
C GLU A 102 -7.60 -14.31 -12.49
N SER A 103 -7.44 -12.99 -12.67
CA SER A 103 -7.84 -12.27 -13.89
C SER A 103 -7.17 -10.90 -13.99
N ASP A 104 -7.16 -10.33 -15.21
CA ASP A 104 -6.66 -8.97 -15.47
C ASP A 104 -7.71 -7.88 -15.24
N GLU A 105 -8.89 -8.21 -14.74
CA GLU A 105 -10.01 -7.27 -14.54
C GLU A 105 -9.61 -6.03 -13.74
N PHE A 106 -8.73 -6.21 -12.73
CA PHE A 106 -8.27 -5.13 -11.86
C PHE A 106 -6.82 -4.70 -12.14
N PHE A 107 -6.27 -5.07 -13.31
CA PHE A 107 -4.88 -4.75 -13.64
C PHE A 107 -4.58 -3.25 -13.49
N GLU A 108 -5.47 -2.40 -13.97
CA GLU A 108 -5.32 -0.95 -13.91
C GLU A 108 -5.33 -0.35 -12.48
N ASP A 109 -5.85 -1.08 -11.49
CA ASP A 109 -5.77 -0.66 -10.08
C ASP A 109 -4.35 -0.74 -9.54
N PHE A 110 -3.53 -1.61 -10.12
CA PHE A 110 -2.18 -1.96 -9.68
C PHE A 110 -1.10 -1.45 -10.63
N ASN A 111 -1.45 -1.14 -11.88
CA ASN A 111 -0.51 -0.64 -12.89
C ASN A 111 -0.19 0.84 -12.65
N LEU A 112 0.58 1.12 -11.61
CA LEU A 112 0.90 2.48 -11.17
C LEU A 112 2.32 2.92 -11.54
N ARG A 113 3.14 2.03 -12.11
CA ARG A 113 4.50 2.37 -12.52
C ARG A 113 4.54 3.61 -13.46
N PRO A 114 3.60 3.76 -14.43
CA PRO A 114 3.57 4.96 -15.27
C PRO A 114 3.32 6.28 -14.51
N VAL A 115 2.76 6.19 -13.30
CA VAL A 115 2.42 7.35 -12.45
C VAL A 115 3.51 7.64 -11.44
N ILE A 116 3.99 6.61 -10.72
CA ILE A 116 5.02 6.77 -9.68
C ILE A 116 6.44 6.95 -10.25
N GLY A 117 6.67 6.50 -11.50
CA GLY A 117 7.99 6.52 -12.14
C GLY A 117 8.89 5.38 -11.71
N ASP A 118 10.10 5.32 -12.30
CA ASP A 118 11.05 4.22 -12.06
C ASP A 118 12.06 4.51 -10.95
N ASP A 119 12.15 5.74 -10.48
CA ASP A 119 13.18 6.17 -9.54
C ASP A 119 12.83 5.86 -8.08
N LEU A 120 11.57 5.58 -7.79
CA LEU A 120 11.08 5.32 -6.45
C LEU A 120 10.85 3.82 -6.17
N PRO A 121 11.01 3.39 -4.91
CA PRO A 121 10.65 2.04 -4.51
C PRO A 121 9.14 1.81 -4.66
N PHE A 122 8.78 0.76 -5.42
CA PHE A 122 7.39 0.39 -5.67
C PHE A 122 7.27 -1.12 -5.75
N TYR A 123 6.49 -1.71 -4.85
CA TYR A 123 6.44 -3.15 -4.67
C TYR A 123 5.02 -3.71 -4.66
N ALA A 124 4.87 -4.86 -5.31
CA ALA A 124 3.68 -5.69 -5.24
C ALA A 124 3.61 -6.42 -3.90
N ASN A 125 2.41 -6.83 -3.51
CA ASN A 125 2.15 -7.59 -2.29
C ASN A 125 1.39 -8.87 -2.65
N LEU A 126 1.98 -10.00 -2.28
CA LEU A 126 1.34 -11.32 -2.31
C LEU A 126 1.51 -12.00 -0.95
N GLY A 127 0.44 -12.64 -0.47
CA GLY A 127 0.49 -13.41 0.75
C GLY A 127 1.25 -14.73 0.57
N ILE A 128 1.84 -15.24 1.65
CA ILE A 128 2.59 -16.50 1.62
C ILE A 128 1.74 -17.67 1.11
N ALA A 129 0.47 -17.74 1.50
CA ALA A 129 -0.44 -18.80 1.06
C ALA A 129 -0.66 -18.81 -0.47
N GLN A 130 -0.67 -17.63 -1.11
CA GLN A 130 -0.76 -17.53 -2.57
C GLN A 130 0.54 -18.02 -3.22
N LEU A 131 1.69 -17.69 -2.64
CA LEU A 131 2.98 -18.16 -3.15
C LEU A 131 3.11 -19.68 -3.03
N GLU A 132 2.73 -20.26 -1.88
CA GLU A 132 2.73 -21.71 -1.66
C GLU A 132 1.83 -22.42 -2.69
N GLU A 133 0.61 -21.94 -2.88
CA GLU A 133 -0.32 -22.47 -3.88
C GLU A 133 0.25 -22.43 -5.30
N MET A 134 0.91 -21.34 -5.68
CA MET A 134 1.53 -21.17 -6.99
C MET A 134 2.72 -22.11 -7.20
N VAL A 135 3.53 -22.33 -6.17
CA VAL A 135 4.64 -23.29 -6.20
C VAL A 135 4.11 -24.70 -6.39
N GLU A 136 3.08 -25.10 -5.62
CA GLU A 136 2.45 -26.41 -5.75
C GLU A 136 1.87 -26.65 -7.16
N LYS A 137 1.23 -25.63 -7.72
CA LYS A 137 0.65 -25.67 -9.07
C LYS A 137 1.67 -25.47 -10.20
N LYS A 138 2.93 -25.18 -9.89
CA LYS A 138 3.99 -24.84 -10.87
C LYS A 138 3.64 -23.63 -11.75
N GLU A 139 2.94 -22.65 -11.17
CA GLU A 139 2.48 -21.42 -11.86
C GLU A 139 3.32 -20.17 -11.49
N THR A 140 4.55 -20.35 -11.04
CA THR A 140 5.43 -19.26 -10.60
C THR A 140 5.75 -18.24 -11.71
N GLY A 141 5.57 -18.60 -12.98
CA GLY A 141 5.71 -17.67 -14.12
C GLY A 141 4.70 -16.50 -14.12
N LYS A 142 3.64 -16.56 -13.32
CA LYS A 142 2.67 -15.46 -13.15
C LYS A 142 3.19 -14.31 -12.28
N ILE A 143 4.37 -14.48 -11.65
CA ILE A 143 4.98 -13.49 -10.75
C ILE A 143 6.10 -12.70 -11.45
N SER A 144 6.50 -13.13 -12.66
CA SER A 144 7.59 -12.53 -13.42
C SER A 144 7.14 -11.35 -14.28
#